data_5ad7e08a4f6a6b19c718c56643379640
#
_entry.id   5ad7e08a4f6a6b19c718c56643379640
#
_cell.length_a   1.000
_cell.length_b   1.000
_cell.length_c   1.000
_cell.angle_alpha   90.00
_cell.angle_beta   90.00
_cell.angle_gamma   90.00
#
_symmetry.space_group_name_H-M   'P 1'
#
loop_
_entity.id
_entity.type
_entity.pdbx_description
1 polymer ?
#
loop_
_entity_poly.entity_id
_entity_poly.type
_entity_poly.pdbx_seq_one_letter_code
_entity_poly.pdbx_strand_id
1 'polypeptide(L)'
;MKAPNTLDLTKQFPRSPNDDLGGYVVLPRVIDKCRSLLAGTIGEYKYNCPLDKLFFDFTSIDADEFKEQVAAGKSDEELLEFVRKKSEPHSEAEILCWSFEMRQRGPMLADQKAFFEQLRKKYAPKHPWVSTWFGLLDAEEGRLR
;
A
#
# COMPACT_ATOMS: atom_id res chain seq x y z
N MET A 1 16.79 5.61 -17.19
CA MET A 1 15.42 5.91 -17.64
C MET A 1 14.45 5.65 -16.52
N LYS A 2 13.54 6.58 -16.25
CA LYS A 2 12.53 6.36 -15.23
C LYS A 2 11.50 5.34 -15.70
N ALA A 3 11.05 4.48 -14.79
CA ALA A 3 9.94 3.58 -15.06
C ALA A 3 8.66 4.37 -15.37
N PRO A 4 7.72 3.79 -16.14
CA PRO A 4 6.44 4.45 -16.40
C PRO A 4 5.74 4.84 -15.08
N ASN A 5 5.11 6.00 -15.06
CA ASN A 5 4.32 6.49 -13.93
C ASN A 5 5.08 6.60 -12.59
N THR A 6 6.40 6.80 -12.65
CA THR A 6 7.18 7.01 -11.43
C THR A 6 6.82 8.35 -10.80
N LEU A 7 6.43 8.31 -9.53
CA LEU A 7 6.09 9.51 -8.75
C LEU A 7 7.30 10.01 -7.98
N ASP A 8 7.33 11.31 -7.72
CA ASP A 8 8.30 11.90 -6.79
C ASP A 8 7.60 12.04 -5.43
N LEU A 9 7.88 11.11 -4.53
CA LEU A 9 7.23 11.06 -3.23
C LEU A 9 7.77 12.08 -2.23
N THR A 10 8.71 12.93 -2.66
CA THR A 10 9.10 14.12 -1.89
C THR A 10 8.13 15.28 -2.14
N LYS A 11 7.31 15.19 -3.20
CA LYS A 11 6.41 16.26 -3.65
C LYS A 11 4.95 15.84 -3.71
N GLN A 12 4.66 14.56 -3.79
CA GLN A 12 3.29 14.05 -3.90
C GLN A 12 3.18 12.72 -3.14
N PHE A 13 1.94 12.26 -2.98
CA PHE A 13 1.67 11.04 -2.24
C PHE A 13 1.58 9.82 -3.17
N PRO A 14 1.96 8.63 -2.69
CA PRO A 14 1.66 7.41 -3.43
C PRO A 14 0.15 7.19 -3.48
N ARG A 15 -0.29 6.31 -4.35
CA ARG A 15 -1.72 5.97 -4.42
C ARG A 15 -2.23 5.49 -3.06
N SER A 16 -3.52 5.65 -2.83
CA SER A 16 -4.17 5.27 -1.58
C SER A 16 -3.98 3.78 -1.28
N PRO A 17 -3.82 3.40 0.00
CA PRO A 17 -3.83 1.97 0.34
C PRO A 17 -5.15 1.29 0.02
N ASN A 18 -6.24 2.06 -0.14
CA ASN A 18 -7.55 1.54 -0.54
C ASN A 18 -7.65 1.24 -2.05
N ASP A 19 -6.77 1.80 -2.86
CA ASP A 19 -6.76 1.54 -4.30
C ASP A 19 -6.30 0.11 -4.56
N ASP A 20 -6.93 -0.55 -5.53
CA ASP A 20 -6.57 -1.91 -5.90
C ASP A 20 -6.05 -2.01 -7.33
N LEU A 21 -5.37 -3.11 -7.58
CA LEU A 21 -4.96 -3.53 -8.91
C LEU A 21 -5.24 -5.02 -9.00
N GLY A 22 -6.11 -5.42 -9.90
CA GLY A 22 -6.51 -6.81 -10.05
C GLY A 22 -7.16 -7.40 -8.80
N GLY A 23 -7.79 -6.58 -7.97
CA GLY A 23 -8.42 -7.00 -6.72
C GLY A 23 -7.52 -6.91 -5.49
N TYR A 24 -6.22 -6.70 -5.67
CA TYR A 24 -5.26 -6.55 -4.56
C TYR A 24 -5.19 -5.09 -4.12
N VAL A 25 -5.73 -4.78 -2.94
CA VAL A 25 -5.50 -3.46 -2.33
C VAL A 25 -4.03 -3.34 -1.94
N VAL A 26 -3.56 -2.12 -1.73
CA VAL A 26 -2.18 -1.81 -1.37
C VAL A 26 -1.21 -1.96 -2.55
N LEU A 27 -1.47 -2.87 -3.49
CA LEU A 27 -0.55 -3.14 -4.59
C LEU A 27 -0.17 -1.88 -5.40
N PRO A 28 -1.12 -1.00 -5.80
CA PRO A 28 -0.72 0.24 -6.47
C PRO A 28 0.25 1.09 -5.65
N ARG A 29 0.02 1.18 -4.34
CA ARG A 29 0.87 1.93 -3.42
C ARG A 29 2.26 1.30 -3.29
N VAL A 30 2.33 -0.02 -3.21
CA VAL A 30 3.60 -0.76 -3.17
C VAL A 30 4.42 -0.47 -4.43
N ILE A 31 3.76 -0.50 -5.59
CA ILE A 31 4.39 -0.20 -6.87
C ILE A 31 4.93 1.23 -6.88
N ASP A 32 4.14 2.20 -6.47
CA ASP A 32 4.55 3.60 -6.44
C ASP A 32 5.78 3.81 -5.56
N LYS A 33 5.77 3.24 -4.37
CA LYS A 33 6.92 3.35 -3.45
C LYS A 33 8.16 2.66 -4.00
N CYS A 34 7.98 1.51 -4.63
CA CYS A 34 9.10 0.77 -5.22
C CYS A 34 9.73 1.56 -6.37
N ARG A 35 8.91 2.09 -7.26
CA ARG A 35 9.41 2.93 -8.38
C ARG A 35 10.16 4.15 -7.86
N SER A 36 9.63 4.80 -6.84
CA SER A 36 10.25 5.98 -6.24
C SER A 36 11.55 5.64 -5.52
N LEU A 37 11.61 4.49 -4.86
CA LEU A 37 12.86 4.00 -4.25
C LEU A 37 13.95 3.86 -5.31
N LEU A 38 13.62 3.21 -6.43
CA LEU A 38 14.58 2.98 -7.52
C LEU A 38 15.00 4.29 -8.20
N ALA A 39 14.12 5.29 -8.22
CA ALA A 39 14.42 6.60 -8.80
C ALA A 39 15.09 7.55 -7.81
N GLY A 40 15.25 7.17 -6.56
CA GLY A 40 15.85 8.03 -5.53
C GLY A 40 14.92 9.14 -5.04
N THR A 41 13.60 8.99 -5.22
CA THR A 41 12.60 10.01 -4.88
C THR A 41 11.55 9.52 -3.90
N ILE A 42 11.89 8.50 -3.09
CA ILE A 42 10.94 7.91 -2.15
C ILE A 42 10.63 8.82 -0.94
N GLY A 43 11.51 9.77 -0.64
CA GLY A 43 11.32 10.67 0.49
C GLY A 43 11.28 9.91 1.82
N GLU A 44 10.31 10.24 2.66
CA GLU A 44 10.15 9.63 3.97
C GLU A 44 9.40 8.28 3.94
N TYR A 45 8.85 7.93 2.79
CA TYR A 45 8.18 6.64 2.63
C TYR A 45 9.18 5.49 2.67
N LYS A 46 8.70 4.31 3.01
CA LYS A 46 9.54 3.11 3.08
C LYS A 46 8.91 1.98 2.27
N TYR A 47 9.72 1.40 1.40
CA TYR A 47 9.35 0.19 0.69
C TYR A 47 9.52 -1.01 1.64
N ASN A 48 8.66 -1.98 1.50
CA ASN A 48 8.63 -3.18 2.34
C ASN A 48 8.39 -2.82 3.83
N CYS A 49 7.56 -1.81 4.06
CA CYS A 49 7.11 -1.43 5.40
C CYS A 49 6.13 -2.49 5.95
N PRO A 50 5.74 -2.42 7.23
CA PRO A 50 4.80 -3.40 7.78
C PRO A 50 3.51 -3.57 6.98
N LEU A 51 2.98 -2.50 6.38
CA LEU A 51 1.79 -2.59 5.53
C LEU A 51 2.08 -3.36 4.25
N ASP A 52 3.19 -3.06 3.58
CA ASP A 52 3.61 -3.76 2.37
C ASP A 52 3.84 -5.24 2.65
N LYS A 53 4.39 -5.56 3.82
CA LYS A 53 4.64 -6.95 4.22
C LYS A 53 3.37 -7.78 4.30
N LEU A 54 2.24 -7.17 4.64
CA LEU A 54 0.96 -7.89 4.64
C LEU A 54 0.60 -8.37 3.23
N PHE A 55 0.89 -7.57 2.21
CA PHE A 55 0.71 -7.99 0.81
C PHE A 55 1.72 -9.10 0.44
N PHE A 56 2.98 -8.92 0.76
CA PHE A 56 4.01 -9.92 0.44
C PHE A 56 3.78 -11.23 1.20
N ASP A 57 3.32 -11.17 2.44
CA ASP A 57 2.99 -12.37 3.21
C ASP A 57 1.80 -13.11 2.60
N PHE A 58 0.75 -12.40 2.19
CA PHE A 58 -0.43 -13.01 1.58
C PHE A 58 -0.07 -13.71 0.26
N THR A 59 0.77 -13.10 -0.55
CA THR A 59 1.16 -13.64 -1.85
C THR A 59 2.36 -14.59 -1.78
N SER A 60 3.10 -14.58 -0.70
CA SER A 60 4.39 -15.29 -0.54
C SER A 60 5.44 -14.84 -1.57
N ILE A 61 5.31 -13.62 -2.07
CA ILE A 61 6.29 -13.04 -2.99
C ILE A 61 7.37 -12.34 -2.17
N ASP A 62 8.62 -12.55 -2.56
CA ASP A 62 9.75 -11.87 -1.95
C ASP A 62 9.80 -10.41 -2.40
N ALA A 63 9.98 -9.48 -1.45
CA ALA A 63 9.99 -8.05 -1.76
C ALA A 63 11.14 -7.66 -2.69
N ASP A 64 12.29 -8.32 -2.59
CA ASP A 64 13.43 -8.03 -3.45
C ASP A 64 13.20 -8.55 -4.88
N GLU A 65 12.57 -9.72 -5.02
CA GLU A 65 12.14 -10.22 -6.33
C GLU A 65 11.17 -9.27 -7.01
N PHE A 66 10.20 -8.77 -6.25
CA PHE A 66 9.23 -7.80 -6.75
C PHE A 66 9.95 -6.52 -7.21
N LYS A 67 10.90 -6.05 -6.41
CA LYS A 67 11.69 -4.87 -6.75
C LYS A 67 12.47 -5.07 -8.05
N GLU A 68 13.01 -6.25 -8.30
CA GLU A 68 13.68 -6.56 -9.56
C GLU A 68 12.74 -6.42 -10.75
N GLN A 69 11.49 -6.86 -10.61
CA GLN A 69 10.49 -6.74 -11.66
C GLN A 69 10.16 -5.26 -11.94
N VAL A 70 10.03 -4.47 -10.88
CA VAL A 70 9.81 -3.03 -11.03
C VAL A 70 11.01 -2.35 -11.70
N ALA A 71 12.22 -2.75 -11.31
CA ALA A 71 13.45 -2.22 -11.90
C ALA A 71 13.57 -2.52 -13.39
N ALA A 72 12.93 -3.59 -13.87
CA ALA A 72 12.87 -3.93 -15.28
C ALA A 72 11.98 -2.98 -16.11
N GLY A 73 11.32 -2.02 -15.46
CA GLY A 73 10.51 -1.02 -16.14
C GLY A 73 9.10 -1.47 -16.49
N LYS A 74 8.60 -2.50 -15.80
CA LYS A 74 7.29 -3.07 -16.10
C LYS A 74 6.16 -2.11 -15.74
N SER A 75 5.09 -2.16 -16.53
CA SER A 75 3.83 -1.44 -16.27
C SER A 75 3.08 -2.06 -15.11
N ASP A 76 2.04 -1.37 -14.63
CA ASP A 76 1.15 -1.90 -13.59
C ASP A 76 0.57 -3.25 -14.01
N GLU A 77 0.10 -3.36 -15.25
CA GLU A 77 -0.49 -4.59 -15.80
C GLU A 77 0.50 -5.73 -15.84
N GLU A 78 1.74 -5.43 -16.26
CA GLU A 78 2.82 -6.43 -16.29
C GLU A 78 3.20 -6.88 -14.90
N LEU A 79 3.22 -5.95 -13.93
CA LEU A 79 3.51 -6.28 -12.54
C LEU A 79 2.37 -7.12 -11.94
N LEU A 80 1.12 -6.82 -12.30
CA LEU A 80 -0.01 -7.64 -11.87
C LEU A 80 0.12 -9.08 -12.42
N GLU A 81 0.53 -9.23 -13.68
CA GLU A 81 0.75 -10.55 -14.26
C GLU A 81 1.85 -11.30 -13.52
N PHE A 82 2.92 -10.62 -13.15
CA PHE A 82 3.97 -11.21 -12.32
C PHE A 82 3.40 -11.69 -10.99
N VAL A 83 2.59 -10.86 -10.32
CA VAL A 83 1.96 -11.21 -9.04
C VAL A 83 1.08 -12.45 -9.21
N ARG A 84 0.25 -12.48 -10.24
CA ARG A 84 -0.64 -13.64 -10.50
C ARG A 84 0.12 -14.92 -10.73
N LYS A 85 1.25 -14.87 -11.41
CA LYS A 85 2.06 -16.05 -11.71
C LYS A 85 2.90 -16.51 -10.53
N LYS A 86 3.44 -15.55 -9.79
CA LYS A 86 4.39 -15.85 -8.71
C LYS A 86 3.72 -16.12 -7.38
N SER A 87 2.54 -15.55 -7.16
CA SER A 87 1.82 -15.68 -5.89
C SER A 87 1.49 -17.13 -5.56
N GLU A 88 1.53 -17.43 -4.26
CA GLU A 88 0.84 -18.62 -3.74
C GLU A 88 -0.58 -18.61 -4.30
N PRO A 89 -1.11 -19.79 -4.75
CA PRO A 89 -2.43 -19.83 -5.39
C PRO A 89 -3.54 -19.35 -4.47
N HIS A 90 -4.30 -18.35 -4.95
CA HIS A 90 -5.50 -17.86 -4.30
C HIS A 90 -6.60 -17.73 -5.33
N SER A 91 -7.82 -18.07 -4.96
CA SER A 91 -8.97 -17.82 -5.81
C SER A 91 -9.25 -16.32 -5.86
N GLU A 92 -9.99 -15.90 -6.87
CA GLU A 92 -10.43 -14.50 -6.99
C GLU A 92 -11.21 -14.07 -5.73
N ALA A 93 -12.08 -14.98 -5.22
CA ALA A 93 -12.82 -14.71 -3.99
C ALA A 93 -11.91 -14.51 -2.78
N GLU A 94 -10.87 -15.34 -2.65
CA GLU A 94 -9.89 -15.20 -1.57
C GLU A 94 -9.15 -13.86 -1.62
N ILE A 95 -8.78 -13.42 -2.82
CA ILE A 95 -8.12 -12.12 -3.02
C ILE A 95 -9.05 -10.99 -2.59
N LEU A 96 -10.31 -11.03 -3.01
CA LEU A 96 -11.30 -10.02 -2.66
C LEU A 96 -11.60 -9.99 -1.16
N CYS A 97 -11.67 -11.17 -0.53
CA CYS A 97 -11.86 -11.27 0.93
C CYS A 97 -10.67 -10.69 1.68
N TRP A 98 -9.44 -10.99 1.25
CA TRP A 98 -8.25 -10.42 1.86
C TRP A 98 -8.26 -8.89 1.75
N SER A 99 -8.58 -8.36 0.58
CA SER A 99 -8.65 -6.92 0.36
C SER A 99 -9.71 -6.26 1.23
N PHE A 100 -10.88 -6.90 1.37
CA PHE A 100 -11.95 -6.43 2.25
C PHE A 100 -11.46 -6.35 3.70
N GLU A 101 -10.83 -7.41 4.19
CA GLU A 101 -10.28 -7.46 5.55
C GLU A 101 -9.22 -6.37 5.77
N MET A 102 -8.36 -6.16 4.80
CA MET A 102 -7.35 -5.10 4.87
C MET A 102 -7.97 -3.73 5.02
N ARG A 103 -9.04 -3.47 4.26
CA ARG A 103 -9.76 -2.18 4.34
C ARG A 103 -10.44 -1.97 5.69
N GLN A 104 -10.81 -3.06 6.38
CA GLN A 104 -11.49 -3.00 7.68
C GLN A 104 -10.53 -2.95 8.86
N ARG A 105 -9.23 -3.18 8.64
CA ARG A 105 -8.26 -3.24 9.73
C ARG A 105 -8.19 -1.92 10.48
N GLY A 106 -8.30 -2.03 11.81
CA GLY A 106 -8.13 -0.92 12.73
C GLY A 106 -7.35 -1.37 13.95
N PRO A 107 -7.14 -0.47 14.93
CA PRO A 107 -6.45 -0.83 16.15
C PRO A 107 -7.29 -1.80 16.98
N MET A 108 -6.66 -2.84 17.54
CA MET A 108 -7.37 -3.86 18.30
C MET A 108 -6.99 -3.88 19.78
N LEU A 109 -5.70 -3.63 20.08
CA LEU A 109 -5.21 -3.63 21.46
C LEU A 109 -5.31 -2.22 22.05
N ALA A 110 -5.39 -2.12 23.39
CA ALA A 110 -5.59 -0.85 24.10
C ALA A 110 -4.51 0.18 23.75
N ASP A 111 -3.25 -0.25 23.70
CA ASP A 111 -2.12 0.63 23.36
C ASP A 111 -2.18 1.08 21.90
N GLN A 112 -2.61 0.18 21.00
CA GLN A 112 -2.82 0.52 19.58
C GLN A 112 -3.95 1.54 19.42
N LYS A 113 -5.04 1.37 20.19
CA LYS A 113 -6.18 2.29 20.16
C LYS A 113 -5.78 3.68 20.65
N ALA A 114 -4.99 3.75 21.70
CA ALA A 114 -4.49 5.03 22.24
C ALA A 114 -3.59 5.74 21.22
N PHE A 115 -2.67 5.00 20.61
CA PHE A 115 -1.79 5.53 19.56
C PHE A 115 -2.59 5.99 18.34
N PHE A 116 -3.56 5.19 17.90
CA PHE A 116 -4.44 5.54 16.77
C PHE A 116 -5.18 6.85 17.04
N GLU A 117 -5.75 7.02 18.25
CA GLU A 117 -6.48 8.24 18.62
C GLU A 117 -5.58 9.47 18.57
N GLN A 118 -4.33 9.36 18.99
CA GLN A 118 -3.38 10.47 18.90
C GLN A 118 -3.17 10.89 17.44
N LEU A 119 -2.99 9.91 16.55
CA LEU A 119 -2.79 10.18 15.13
C LEU A 119 -4.07 10.70 14.47
N ARG A 120 -5.24 10.15 14.86
CA ARG A 120 -6.52 10.60 14.33
C ARG A 120 -6.76 12.07 14.66
N LYS A 121 -6.51 12.47 15.90
CA LYS A 121 -6.65 13.87 16.33
C LYS A 121 -5.70 14.81 15.57
N LYS A 122 -4.53 14.29 15.22
CA LYS A 122 -3.52 15.08 14.48
C LYS A 122 -3.88 15.21 12.99
N TYR A 123 -4.29 14.13 12.35
CA TYR A 123 -4.48 14.08 10.89
C TYR A 123 -5.92 14.15 10.43
N ALA A 124 -6.87 13.80 11.29
CA ALA A 124 -8.30 13.79 10.98
C ALA A 124 -9.13 14.41 12.10
N PRO A 125 -8.80 15.63 12.56
CA PRO A 125 -9.54 16.23 13.68
C PRO A 125 -11.00 16.49 13.36
N LYS A 126 -11.35 16.65 12.08
CA LYS A 126 -12.71 16.91 11.63
C LYS A 126 -13.46 15.64 11.19
N HIS A 127 -12.81 14.49 11.30
CA HIS A 127 -13.35 13.21 10.83
C HIS A 127 -13.26 12.16 11.94
N PRO A 128 -14.04 12.32 13.04
CA PRO A 128 -13.95 11.42 14.19
C PRO A 128 -14.36 9.98 13.88
N TRP A 129 -15.02 9.75 12.73
CA TRP A 129 -15.41 8.41 12.28
C TRP A 129 -14.27 7.59 11.69
N VAL A 130 -13.10 8.19 11.46
CA VAL A 130 -11.95 7.43 10.95
C VAL A 130 -11.57 6.39 11.99
N SER A 131 -11.63 5.12 11.60
CA SER A 131 -11.46 3.97 12.49
C SER A 131 -10.53 2.89 11.92
N THR A 132 -10.02 3.09 10.71
CA THR A 132 -9.16 2.12 10.04
C THR A 132 -7.79 2.72 9.75
N TRP A 133 -6.77 1.84 9.67
CA TRP A 133 -5.41 2.28 9.32
C TRP A 133 -5.38 2.91 7.92
N PHE A 134 -6.14 2.36 6.97
CA PHE A 134 -6.22 2.94 5.63
C PHE A 134 -6.86 4.33 5.66
N GLY A 135 -7.93 4.48 6.43
CA GLY A 135 -8.60 5.78 6.60
C GLY A 135 -7.67 6.81 7.20
N LEU A 136 -6.84 6.39 8.16
CA LEU A 136 -5.88 7.27 8.81
C LEU A 136 -4.80 7.75 7.80
N LEU A 137 -4.28 6.82 6.98
CA LEU A 137 -3.32 7.17 5.93
C LEU A 137 -3.93 8.13 4.90
N ASP A 138 -5.17 7.88 4.49
CA ASP A 138 -5.86 8.77 3.56
C ASP A 138 -6.07 10.16 4.16
N ALA A 139 -6.36 10.25 5.46
CA ALA A 139 -6.49 11.52 6.16
C ALA A 139 -5.16 12.27 6.19
N GLU A 140 -4.08 11.57 6.56
CA GLU A 140 -2.73 12.13 6.62
C GLU A 140 -2.29 12.68 5.26
N GLU A 141 -2.70 12.01 4.19
CA GLU A 141 -2.35 12.37 2.82
C GLU A 141 -3.38 13.27 2.14
N GLY A 142 -4.32 13.82 2.92
CA GLY A 142 -5.24 14.85 2.43
C GLY A 142 -6.37 14.34 1.53
N ARG A 143 -6.69 13.05 1.57
CA ARG A 143 -7.76 12.48 0.73
C ARG A 143 -9.15 12.57 1.34
N LEU A 144 -9.26 12.88 2.63
CA LEU A 144 -10.55 13.07 3.28
C LEU A 144 -10.97 14.53 3.20
N ARG A 145 -12.25 14.78 2.91
CA ARG A 145 -12.83 16.12 2.81
C ARG A 145 -13.74 16.43 3.99
#